data_7ce19054383fbe6eda9f275b247d3d84
#
_entry.id   7ce19054383fbe6eda9f275b247d3d84
#
_cell.length_a   1.000
_cell.length_b   1.000
_cell.length_c   1.000
_cell.angle_alpha   90.00
_cell.angle_beta   90.00
_cell.angle_gamma   90.00
#
_symmetry.space_group_name_H-M   'P 1'
#
loop_
_entity.id
_entity.type
_entity.pdbx_description
1 polymer ?
#
loop_
_entity_poly.entity_id
_entity_poly.type
_entity_poly.pdbx_seq_one_letter_code
_entity_poly.pdbx_strand_id
1 'polypeptide(L)'
;MAIGHRKGLSIAAGIAVVVAGSLYFAGPWALRNWAVDKLRETTGQPVTMEHLGFNPFTATASLAQLTIGDSESPIIHVDKGEITLAWRTLWQSGIHIKRVDLNGPLLHLVQTPEGDLNITRLGGSEDSGESTALSIDSINAHQGEIDWVNQSQSPSTQLAVTDLALTLEGYDSRTSSPMKGQATGTLNGGQLSAKGQFGLSPLTGDLQMDGQQIGLDLINPWLSQMSNVQVDKGTLSGHGTLAFGEARQGRVQWQGDLDTKAVSLLDGLDRPLFSADQARLTGMDLLTGDHLSADRLSMSGSKMMAIIDEQGEFNLTNSLGLQSDESSAPKGDAQGDGAQASDAQKDEPQQNDSSQQGSQQGDSSQNGSQGDGMALALGRLEVSDGVFNFEDRNMSPTVSLGIDSLEGTMEDFDTRRDTPTSYSFKGFESQRTPVVIEGRFNASEPSGVMHLVVDRLPLERFAPYIQRFGGYRIEQGTADLDLSYRLRDGHLDADNHVVLRQLDLGEEVPEGDTSLPLKKLIGILKGDDGVINLDIPINASVEGAGIDVSKVIWQVIGEAMENMVTSPIETLDAMINGDDDDTADKSSGRYTEGPLSQVATEPHDD
;
A
#
# COMPACT_ATOMS: atom_id res chain seq x y z
N MET A 1 -5.01 20.41 -19.30
CA MET A 1 -3.58 20.08 -19.47
C MET A 1 -3.33 19.45 -20.84
N ALA A 2 -3.33 20.22 -21.93
CA ALA A 2 -3.25 19.69 -23.29
C ALA A 2 -2.13 20.34 -24.12
N ILE A 3 -1.10 20.91 -23.52
CA ILE A 3 -0.14 21.78 -24.22
C ILE A 3 1.25 21.14 -24.44
N GLY A 4 1.59 20.03 -23.77
CA GLY A 4 2.92 19.40 -23.83
C GLY A 4 3.19 18.46 -25.03
N HIS A 5 2.17 17.95 -25.68
CA HIS A 5 2.32 16.80 -26.60
C HIS A 5 2.73 17.13 -28.03
N ARG A 6 2.63 18.40 -28.44
CA ARG A 6 3.10 18.81 -29.78
C ARG A 6 4.61 18.95 -29.89
N LYS A 7 5.33 19.06 -28.77
CA LYS A 7 6.77 19.40 -28.75
C LYS A 7 7.69 18.21 -29.01
N GLY A 8 7.34 16.99 -28.57
CA GLY A 8 8.11 15.78 -28.91
C GLY A 8 8.06 15.43 -30.41
N LEU A 9 6.95 15.79 -31.06
CA LEU A 9 6.77 15.62 -32.50
C LEU A 9 7.67 16.52 -33.34
N SER A 10 7.98 17.71 -32.83
CA SER A 10 8.85 18.67 -33.52
C SER A 10 10.29 18.19 -33.60
N ILE A 11 10.73 17.35 -32.65
CA ILE A 11 12.10 16.79 -32.63
C ILE A 11 12.28 15.74 -33.71
N ALA A 12 11.35 14.80 -33.85
CA ALA A 12 11.40 13.79 -34.92
C ALA A 12 11.25 14.45 -36.29
N ALA A 13 10.40 15.46 -36.44
CA ALA A 13 10.30 16.25 -37.65
C ALA A 13 11.56 17.08 -37.92
N GLY A 14 12.18 17.65 -36.88
CA GLY A 14 13.46 18.36 -36.98
C GLY A 14 14.60 17.46 -37.48
N ILE A 15 14.73 16.26 -36.90
CA ILE A 15 15.72 15.27 -37.35
C ILE A 15 15.48 14.86 -38.81
N ALA A 16 14.23 14.69 -39.20
CA ALA A 16 13.89 14.30 -40.57
C ALA A 16 14.09 15.41 -41.59
N VAL A 17 13.84 16.69 -41.23
CA VAL A 17 14.14 17.87 -42.06
C VAL A 17 15.66 18.03 -42.22
N VAL A 18 16.42 17.77 -41.16
CA VAL A 18 17.90 17.76 -41.18
C VAL A 18 18.44 16.75 -42.19
N VAL A 19 17.90 15.52 -42.19
CA VAL A 19 18.32 14.46 -43.10
C VAL A 19 17.91 14.76 -44.57
N ALA A 20 16.72 15.28 -44.83
CA ALA A 20 16.24 15.60 -46.18
C ALA A 20 16.93 16.83 -46.80
N GLY A 21 17.21 17.87 -46.02
CA GLY A 21 17.95 19.06 -46.47
C GLY A 21 19.41 18.78 -46.80
N SER A 22 20.00 17.74 -46.17
CA SER A 22 21.38 17.33 -46.36
C SER A 22 21.68 16.71 -47.74
N LEU A 23 20.65 16.26 -48.43
CA LEU A 23 20.78 15.76 -49.82
C LEU A 23 21.28 16.82 -50.82
N TYR A 24 21.26 18.11 -50.44
CA TYR A 24 21.51 19.22 -51.36
C TYR A 24 22.82 19.96 -51.15
N PHE A 25 23.56 19.82 -50.02
CA PHE A 25 24.75 20.64 -49.71
C PHE A 25 26.00 19.87 -49.27
N ALA A 26 27.01 20.15 -49.98
CA ALA A 26 28.48 20.02 -49.85
C ALA A 26 29.10 19.55 -48.51
N GLY A 27 29.68 18.34 -48.54
CA GLY A 27 30.70 17.85 -47.62
C GLY A 27 30.24 17.43 -46.21
N PRO A 28 30.79 16.31 -45.70
CA PRO A 28 30.34 15.74 -44.41
C PRO A 28 30.43 16.70 -43.21
N TRP A 29 31.38 17.62 -43.21
CA TRP A 29 31.59 18.59 -42.14
C TRP A 29 30.51 19.70 -42.12
N ALA A 30 30.20 20.28 -43.30
CA ALA A 30 29.18 21.31 -43.40
C ALA A 30 27.77 20.76 -43.06
N LEU A 31 27.52 19.54 -43.46
CA LEU A 31 26.31 18.79 -43.17
C LEU A 31 26.11 18.58 -41.68
N ARG A 32 27.13 18.14 -40.98
CA ARG A 32 27.10 17.93 -39.54
C ARG A 32 26.79 19.21 -38.77
N ASN A 33 27.52 20.30 -39.09
CA ASN A 33 27.33 21.57 -38.38
C ASN A 33 25.91 22.13 -38.60
N TRP A 34 25.45 22.10 -39.85
CA TRP A 34 24.06 22.50 -40.14
C TRP A 34 23.01 21.66 -39.38
N ALA A 35 23.21 20.32 -39.31
CA ALA A 35 22.33 19.43 -38.59
C ALA A 35 22.34 19.71 -37.09
N VAL A 36 23.49 19.93 -36.47
CA VAL A 36 23.64 20.29 -35.07
C VAL A 36 22.96 21.63 -34.77
N ASP A 37 23.17 22.65 -35.63
CA ASP A 37 22.57 23.97 -35.45
C ASP A 37 21.03 23.90 -35.58
N LYS A 38 20.53 23.11 -36.54
CA LYS A 38 19.07 22.94 -36.73
C LYS A 38 18.43 22.15 -35.59
N LEU A 39 19.07 21.11 -35.09
CA LEU A 39 18.61 20.38 -33.91
C LEU A 39 18.60 21.27 -32.67
N ARG A 40 19.66 22.11 -32.49
CA ARG A 40 19.74 23.06 -31.39
C ARG A 40 18.60 24.10 -31.45
N GLU A 41 18.33 24.62 -32.64
CA GLU A 41 17.20 25.56 -32.85
C GLU A 41 15.87 24.89 -32.55
N THR A 42 15.66 23.65 -33.02
CA THR A 42 14.39 22.91 -32.85
C THR A 42 14.17 22.44 -31.43
N THR A 43 15.23 21.97 -30.74
CA THR A 43 15.12 21.44 -29.38
C THR A 43 15.22 22.50 -28.29
N GLY A 44 15.82 23.65 -28.62
CA GLY A 44 16.15 24.68 -27.61
C GLY A 44 17.24 24.25 -26.62
N GLN A 45 17.91 23.14 -26.87
CA GLN A 45 18.90 22.53 -25.98
C GLN A 45 20.29 22.48 -26.63
N PRO A 46 21.37 22.41 -25.84
CA PRO A 46 22.68 22.08 -26.36
C PRO A 46 22.66 20.76 -27.15
N VAL A 47 23.23 20.74 -28.33
CA VAL A 47 23.33 19.53 -29.15
C VAL A 47 24.79 19.34 -29.58
N THR A 48 25.27 18.12 -29.38
CA THR A 48 26.58 17.68 -29.87
C THR A 48 26.41 16.40 -30.69
N MET A 49 27.26 16.25 -31.71
CA MET A 49 27.29 15.07 -32.57
C MET A 49 28.73 14.89 -33.08
N GLU A 50 29.28 13.70 -32.94
CA GLU A 50 30.65 13.46 -33.38
C GLU A 50 30.74 13.25 -34.89
N HIS A 51 29.82 12.43 -35.43
CA HIS A 51 29.83 12.07 -36.85
C HIS A 51 28.44 12.16 -37.47
N LEU A 52 28.36 12.67 -38.70
CA LEU A 52 27.21 12.56 -39.58
C LEU A 52 27.67 12.23 -41.00
N GLY A 53 27.23 11.09 -41.53
CA GLY A 53 27.50 10.63 -42.89
C GLY A 53 26.19 10.46 -43.66
N PHE A 54 26.28 10.55 -44.99
CA PHE A 54 25.14 10.26 -45.87
C PHE A 54 25.58 9.45 -47.09
N ASN A 55 24.86 8.34 -47.33
CA ASN A 55 25.05 7.53 -48.53
C ASN A 55 23.90 7.77 -49.51
N PRO A 56 24.11 8.47 -50.61
CA PRO A 56 23.05 8.80 -51.57
C PRO A 56 22.54 7.57 -52.34
N PHE A 57 23.30 6.47 -52.43
CA PHE A 57 22.88 5.29 -53.17
C PHE A 57 21.88 4.43 -52.38
N THR A 58 21.98 4.46 -51.07
CA THR A 58 21.03 3.75 -50.15
C THR A 58 20.02 4.70 -49.53
N ALA A 59 20.17 6.00 -49.76
CA ALA A 59 19.42 7.07 -49.09
C ALA A 59 19.48 6.97 -47.56
N THR A 60 20.63 6.58 -47.00
CA THR A 60 20.85 6.33 -45.58
C THR A 60 21.77 7.39 -44.98
N ALA A 61 21.33 8.04 -43.92
CA ALA A 61 22.16 8.86 -43.05
C ALA A 61 22.62 8.03 -41.83
N SER A 62 23.93 8.15 -41.50
CA SER A 62 24.51 7.53 -40.31
C SER A 62 24.99 8.62 -39.34
N LEU A 63 24.71 8.48 -38.06
CA LEU A 63 25.16 9.39 -37.00
C LEU A 63 25.87 8.62 -35.88
N ALA A 64 26.77 9.30 -35.18
CA ALA A 64 27.39 8.76 -33.98
C ALA A 64 27.54 9.82 -32.89
N GLN A 65 27.40 9.37 -31.62
CA GLN A 65 27.50 10.16 -30.40
C GLN A 65 26.65 11.43 -30.47
N LEU A 66 25.37 11.25 -30.78
CA LEU A 66 24.37 12.32 -30.69
C LEU A 66 24.00 12.53 -29.24
N THR A 67 24.13 13.75 -28.73
CA THR A 67 23.74 14.14 -27.39
C THR A 67 22.89 15.39 -27.46
N ILE A 68 21.69 15.37 -26.80
CA ILE A 68 20.77 16.49 -26.66
C ILE A 68 20.61 16.76 -25.18
N GLY A 69 20.87 17.97 -24.75
CA GLY A 69 20.92 18.39 -23.34
C GLY A 69 22.37 18.59 -22.90
N ASP A 70 22.57 18.70 -21.58
CA ASP A 70 23.87 18.85 -20.98
C ASP A 70 24.71 17.59 -21.19
N SER A 71 26.02 17.73 -21.41
CA SER A 71 26.93 16.60 -21.62
C SER A 71 27.11 15.71 -20.37
N GLU A 72 26.91 16.26 -19.17
CA GLU A 72 27.01 15.50 -17.92
C GLU A 72 25.67 14.83 -17.53
N SER A 73 24.55 15.37 -18.02
CA SER A 73 23.20 14.84 -17.77
C SER A 73 22.34 15.01 -19.04
N PRO A 74 22.58 14.21 -20.08
CA PRO A 74 21.87 14.34 -21.34
C PRO A 74 20.40 13.94 -21.19
N ILE A 75 19.50 14.66 -21.86
CA ILE A 75 18.10 14.26 -21.97
C ILE A 75 17.98 13.06 -22.92
N ILE A 76 18.73 13.14 -24.05
CA ILE A 76 18.78 12.06 -25.04
C ILE A 76 20.24 11.85 -25.44
N HIS A 77 20.69 10.61 -25.46
CA HIS A 77 21.97 10.21 -26.03
C HIS A 77 21.77 9.04 -26.98
N VAL A 78 22.54 8.97 -28.05
CA VAL A 78 22.54 7.85 -29.00
C VAL A 78 23.97 7.57 -29.43
N ASP A 79 24.47 6.37 -29.16
CA ASP A 79 25.80 5.94 -29.57
C ASP A 79 25.95 5.92 -31.09
N LYS A 80 25.00 5.22 -31.74
CA LYS A 80 24.96 5.13 -33.21
C LYS A 80 23.53 5.13 -33.71
N GLY A 81 23.28 5.79 -34.82
CA GLY A 81 21.97 5.79 -35.45
C GLY A 81 22.09 5.72 -36.98
N GLU A 82 21.15 5.02 -37.59
CA GLU A 82 21.00 4.96 -39.05
C GLU A 82 19.56 5.32 -39.41
N ILE A 83 19.37 6.25 -40.35
CA ILE A 83 18.08 6.71 -40.83
C ILE A 83 18.02 6.47 -42.34
N THR A 84 17.18 5.56 -42.78
CA THR A 84 16.96 5.24 -44.19
C THR A 84 15.72 5.93 -44.70
N LEU A 85 15.86 6.82 -45.67
CA LEU A 85 14.76 7.51 -46.34
C LEU A 85 14.05 6.60 -47.33
N ALA A 86 12.74 6.73 -47.44
CA ALA A 86 12.01 6.11 -48.53
C ALA A 86 12.19 6.93 -49.82
N TRP A 87 12.47 6.28 -50.93
CA TRP A 87 12.65 6.96 -52.23
C TRP A 87 11.42 7.80 -52.63
N ARG A 88 10.23 7.47 -52.12
CA ARG A 88 8.99 8.24 -52.34
C ARG A 88 9.09 9.70 -51.86
N THR A 89 9.97 10.01 -50.90
CA THR A 89 10.26 11.38 -50.43
C THR A 89 10.66 12.33 -51.56
N LEU A 90 11.21 11.80 -52.67
CA LEU A 90 11.64 12.62 -53.78
C LEU A 90 10.51 13.11 -54.68
N TRP A 91 9.33 12.50 -54.64
CA TRP A 91 8.17 12.85 -55.51
C TRP A 91 6.82 12.95 -54.80
N GLN A 92 6.75 12.62 -53.52
CA GLN A 92 5.58 12.83 -52.70
C GLN A 92 5.84 13.97 -51.73
N SER A 93 4.80 14.71 -51.37
CA SER A 93 4.89 15.75 -50.35
C SER A 93 5.12 15.15 -48.95
N GLY A 94 6.01 15.74 -48.17
CA GLY A 94 6.38 15.28 -46.85
C GLY A 94 7.66 14.44 -46.84
N ILE A 95 8.08 14.08 -45.63
CA ILE A 95 9.24 13.27 -45.37
C ILE A 95 8.82 11.85 -45.04
N HIS A 96 9.30 10.90 -45.81
CA HIS A 96 9.01 9.49 -45.60
C HIS A 96 10.27 8.74 -45.20
N ILE A 97 10.33 8.29 -43.95
CA ILE A 97 11.42 7.48 -43.43
C ILE A 97 10.99 6.01 -43.48
N LYS A 98 11.83 5.18 -44.12
CA LYS A 98 11.58 3.74 -44.18
C LYS A 98 11.95 3.07 -42.87
N ARG A 99 13.10 3.46 -42.28
CA ARG A 99 13.63 2.84 -41.05
C ARG A 99 14.53 3.81 -40.29
N VAL A 100 14.39 3.75 -38.96
CA VAL A 100 15.33 4.33 -38.01
C VAL A 100 15.86 3.20 -37.15
N ASP A 101 17.20 3.00 -37.18
CA ASP A 101 17.86 2.01 -36.32
C ASP A 101 18.79 2.75 -35.37
N LEU A 102 18.59 2.54 -34.05
CA LEU A 102 19.36 3.16 -32.97
C LEU A 102 20.06 2.09 -32.14
N ASN A 103 21.31 2.35 -31.80
CA ASN A 103 22.10 1.50 -30.93
C ASN A 103 22.58 2.33 -29.74
N GLY A 104 22.39 1.80 -28.53
CA GLY A 104 22.66 2.49 -27.26
C GLY A 104 21.90 3.81 -27.10
N PRO A 105 20.59 3.90 -27.43
CA PRO A 105 19.82 5.10 -27.08
C PRO A 105 19.60 5.17 -25.58
N LEU A 106 19.94 6.31 -24.96
CA LEU A 106 19.63 6.65 -23.58
C LEU A 106 18.56 7.75 -23.59
N LEU A 107 17.49 7.55 -22.82
CA LEU A 107 16.47 8.56 -22.55
C LEU A 107 16.44 8.83 -21.05
N HIS A 108 16.92 9.99 -20.63
CA HIS A 108 16.91 10.42 -19.24
C HIS A 108 15.72 11.36 -18.97
N LEU A 109 14.73 10.86 -18.24
CA LEU A 109 13.49 11.55 -17.89
C LEU A 109 13.57 12.04 -16.44
N VAL A 110 13.48 13.35 -16.25
CA VAL A 110 13.43 13.96 -14.90
C VAL A 110 12.07 14.64 -14.73
N GLN A 111 11.34 14.19 -13.76
CA GLN A 111 10.12 14.86 -13.29
C GLN A 111 10.51 15.85 -12.19
N THR A 112 10.23 17.14 -12.43
CA THR A 112 10.55 18.22 -11.47
C THR A 112 9.60 18.19 -10.25
N PRO A 113 9.90 18.92 -9.17
CA PRO A 113 8.99 19.05 -8.03
C PRO A 113 7.60 19.58 -8.40
N GLU A 114 7.49 20.36 -9.46
CA GLU A 114 6.22 20.90 -9.98
C GLU A 114 5.45 19.88 -10.83
N GLY A 115 6.02 18.69 -11.09
CA GLY A 115 5.41 17.60 -11.85
C GLY A 115 5.70 17.63 -13.36
N ASP A 116 6.47 18.60 -13.85
CA ASP A 116 6.83 18.72 -15.25
C ASP A 116 7.98 17.76 -15.62
N LEU A 117 7.90 17.12 -16.79
CA LEU A 117 8.99 16.32 -17.32
C LEU A 117 10.01 17.18 -18.10
N ASN A 118 11.32 16.91 -17.92
CA ASN A 118 12.37 17.61 -18.64
C ASN A 118 12.23 17.52 -20.17
N ILE A 119 11.67 16.42 -20.68
CA ILE A 119 11.42 16.23 -22.12
C ILE A 119 10.40 17.25 -22.68
N THR A 120 9.52 17.82 -21.85
CA THR A 120 8.58 18.86 -22.30
C THR A 120 9.29 20.17 -22.63
N ARG A 121 10.52 20.36 -22.15
CA ARG A 121 11.38 21.50 -22.47
C ARG A 121 12.05 21.36 -23.83
N LEU A 122 12.00 20.17 -24.44
CA LEU A 122 12.44 19.95 -25.81
C LEU A 122 11.40 20.56 -26.76
N GLY A 123 11.72 21.66 -27.38
CA GLY A 123 10.89 22.38 -28.34
C GLY A 123 11.24 23.84 -28.35
N GLY A 124 11.78 24.33 -29.45
CA GLY A 124 11.98 25.77 -29.72
C GLY A 124 10.65 26.51 -29.81
N SER A 125 10.72 27.84 -29.82
CA SER A 125 9.60 28.75 -29.98
C SER A 125 8.64 28.31 -31.09
N GLU A 126 7.34 28.48 -30.87
CA GLU A 126 6.30 28.28 -31.87
C GLU A 126 6.60 29.11 -33.13
N ASP A 127 7.35 28.50 -34.05
CA ASP A 127 7.46 29.05 -35.39
C ASP A 127 6.25 28.55 -36.17
N SER A 128 5.38 29.45 -36.56
CA SER A 128 4.12 29.24 -37.27
C SER A 128 4.31 28.80 -38.74
N GLY A 129 5.35 28.00 -38.99
CA GLY A 129 5.60 27.36 -40.27
C GLY A 129 4.68 26.15 -40.47
N GLU A 130 4.16 25.94 -41.68
CA GLU A 130 3.45 24.73 -42.06
C GLU A 130 4.26 23.49 -41.66
N SER A 131 3.73 22.66 -40.75
CA SER A 131 4.40 21.46 -40.29
C SER A 131 4.53 20.47 -41.44
N THR A 132 5.76 20.20 -41.86
CA THR A 132 6.02 19.20 -42.91
C THR A 132 5.55 17.82 -42.44
N ALA A 133 4.72 17.18 -43.24
CA ALA A 133 4.21 15.84 -42.93
C ALA A 133 5.35 14.82 -42.83
N LEU A 134 5.38 14.02 -41.76
CA LEU A 134 6.39 13.01 -41.48
C LEU A 134 5.73 11.64 -41.33
N SER A 135 6.22 10.63 -42.05
CA SER A 135 5.87 9.24 -41.81
C SER A 135 7.12 8.38 -41.60
N ILE A 136 7.04 7.43 -40.67
CA ILE A 136 8.13 6.49 -40.35
C ILE A 136 7.53 5.08 -40.36
N ASP A 137 8.03 4.21 -41.24
CA ASP A 137 7.51 2.86 -41.36
C ASP A 137 7.94 2.00 -40.15
N SER A 138 9.23 2.09 -39.70
CA SER A 138 9.72 1.40 -38.50
C SER A 138 10.84 2.18 -37.76
N ILE A 139 10.81 2.08 -36.43
CA ILE A 139 11.88 2.54 -35.52
C ILE A 139 12.33 1.32 -34.72
N ASN A 140 13.62 1.03 -34.73
CA ASN A 140 14.23 -0.04 -33.94
C ASN A 140 15.27 0.58 -33.00
N ALA A 141 15.29 0.15 -31.76
CA ALA A 141 16.31 0.47 -30.78
C ALA A 141 16.88 -0.82 -30.20
N HIS A 142 18.21 -0.84 -30.01
CA HIS A 142 18.92 -1.97 -29.42
C HIS A 142 19.85 -1.46 -28.34
N GLN A 143 19.99 -2.24 -27.24
CA GLN A 143 20.85 -1.89 -26.12
C GLN A 143 20.50 -0.49 -25.53
N GLY A 144 19.23 -0.14 -25.56
CA GLY A 144 18.77 1.15 -25.05
C GLY A 144 18.65 1.17 -23.54
N GLU A 145 18.51 2.39 -23.02
CA GLU A 145 18.26 2.65 -21.60
C GLU A 145 17.22 3.76 -21.44
N ILE A 146 16.30 3.57 -20.53
CA ILE A 146 15.38 4.62 -20.04
C ILE A 146 15.64 4.79 -18.56
N ASP A 147 16.12 5.94 -18.17
CA ASP A 147 16.31 6.33 -16.77
C ASP A 147 15.27 7.41 -16.41
N TRP A 148 14.44 7.12 -15.43
CA TRP A 148 13.42 8.05 -14.95
C TRP A 148 13.66 8.40 -13.49
N VAL A 149 13.78 9.71 -13.23
CA VAL A 149 13.98 10.28 -11.89
C VAL A 149 12.79 11.15 -11.53
N ASN A 150 12.05 10.81 -10.48
CA ASN A 150 10.98 11.63 -9.95
C ASN A 150 11.47 12.44 -8.74
N GLN A 151 11.62 13.76 -8.93
CA GLN A 151 12.04 14.72 -7.90
C GLN A 151 10.84 15.38 -7.19
N SER A 152 9.60 15.09 -7.59
CA SER A 152 8.41 15.60 -6.89
C SER A 152 8.18 14.89 -5.55
N GLN A 153 8.95 13.86 -5.26
CA GLN A 153 8.86 13.03 -4.06
C GLN A 153 10.15 13.15 -3.22
N SER A 154 10.02 12.98 -1.92
CA SER A 154 11.17 12.93 -1.01
C SER A 154 11.08 11.66 -0.15
N PRO A 155 12.03 10.72 -0.28
CA PRO A 155 13.17 10.71 -1.20
C PRO A 155 12.75 10.60 -2.68
N SER A 156 13.61 11.08 -3.59
CA SER A 156 13.37 10.98 -5.04
C SER A 156 13.35 9.50 -5.49
N THR A 157 12.42 9.19 -6.38
CA THR A 157 12.32 7.84 -6.98
C THR A 157 13.14 7.77 -8.25
N GLN A 158 13.91 6.70 -8.42
CA GLN A 158 14.63 6.41 -9.66
C GLN A 158 14.24 5.03 -10.19
N LEU A 159 13.90 4.97 -11.47
CA LEU A 159 13.62 3.73 -12.21
C LEU A 159 14.46 3.69 -13.46
N ALA A 160 15.15 2.58 -13.68
CA ALA A 160 15.94 2.35 -14.88
C ALA A 160 15.50 1.08 -15.58
N VAL A 161 15.19 1.19 -16.87
CA VAL A 161 15.03 0.05 -17.78
C VAL A 161 16.29 -0.02 -18.64
N THR A 162 17.05 -1.08 -18.48
CA THR A 162 18.29 -1.32 -19.23
C THR A 162 18.12 -2.42 -20.27
N ASP A 163 19.10 -2.58 -21.15
CA ASP A 163 19.08 -3.56 -22.25
C ASP A 163 17.81 -3.48 -23.10
N LEU A 164 17.28 -2.27 -23.27
CA LEU A 164 16.02 -2.04 -23.99
C LEU A 164 16.19 -2.37 -25.47
N ALA A 165 15.38 -3.33 -25.93
CA ALA A 165 15.13 -3.55 -27.35
C ALA A 165 13.70 -3.11 -27.66
N LEU A 166 13.54 -2.20 -28.63
CA LEU A 166 12.27 -1.58 -29.00
C LEU A 166 12.05 -1.65 -30.50
N THR A 167 10.86 -2.00 -30.93
CA THR A 167 10.40 -1.86 -32.31
C THR A 167 9.05 -1.13 -32.33
N LEU A 168 8.96 -0.04 -33.09
CA LEU A 168 7.74 0.73 -33.32
C LEU A 168 7.43 0.78 -34.81
N GLU A 169 6.16 0.68 -35.17
CA GLU A 169 5.72 0.64 -36.56
C GLU A 169 4.54 1.58 -36.82
N GLY A 170 4.54 2.22 -37.98
CA GLY A 170 3.39 2.90 -38.51
C GLY A 170 3.17 4.32 -38.01
N TYR A 171 4.21 5.09 -37.70
CA TYR A 171 4.07 6.51 -37.36
C TYR A 171 3.71 7.36 -38.59
N ASP A 172 2.65 8.17 -38.49
CA ASP A 172 2.27 9.18 -39.48
C ASP A 172 1.73 10.44 -38.77
N SER A 173 2.45 11.56 -38.91
CA SER A 173 2.07 12.84 -38.28
C SER A 173 0.75 13.43 -38.78
N ARG A 174 0.22 12.95 -39.90
CA ARG A 174 -1.04 13.40 -40.52
C ARG A 174 -2.25 12.70 -39.94
N THR A 175 -2.04 11.58 -39.25
CA THR A 175 -3.11 10.75 -38.72
C THR A 175 -2.94 10.58 -37.21
N SER A 176 -4.07 10.41 -36.51
CA SER A 176 -4.06 10.03 -35.09
C SER A 176 -4.03 8.50 -34.92
N SER A 177 -3.65 7.76 -35.97
CA SER A 177 -3.61 6.29 -35.90
C SER A 177 -2.55 5.84 -34.90
N PRO A 178 -2.88 4.91 -33.99
CA PRO A 178 -1.92 4.40 -33.04
C PRO A 178 -0.82 3.59 -33.75
N MET A 179 0.41 3.72 -33.26
CA MET A 179 1.53 2.89 -33.66
C MET A 179 1.43 1.51 -33.00
N LYS A 180 1.97 0.50 -33.65
CA LYS A 180 2.22 -0.79 -33.03
C LYS A 180 3.62 -0.79 -32.42
N GLY A 181 3.75 -1.35 -31.23
CA GLY A 181 5.02 -1.43 -30.54
C GLY A 181 5.25 -2.76 -29.86
N GLN A 182 6.52 -3.11 -29.73
CA GLN A 182 6.97 -4.15 -28.84
C GLN A 182 8.31 -3.70 -28.21
N ALA A 183 8.46 -3.99 -26.92
CA ALA A 183 9.66 -3.68 -26.17
C ALA A 183 10.01 -4.85 -25.25
N THR A 184 11.30 -5.05 -25.03
CA THR A 184 11.85 -5.93 -23.98
C THR A 184 12.99 -5.22 -23.29
N GLY A 185 13.19 -5.46 -22.00
CA GLY A 185 14.28 -4.86 -21.24
C GLY A 185 14.40 -5.47 -19.87
N THR A 186 15.32 -4.96 -19.08
CA THR A 186 15.57 -5.37 -17.69
C THR A 186 15.15 -4.23 -16.76
N LEU A 187 14.27 -4.53 -15.79
CA LEU A 187 13.81 -3.60 -14.76
C LEU A 187 14.13 -4.20 -13.39
N ASN A 188 14.91 -3.50 -12.59
CA ASN A 188 15.29 -3.92 -11.24
C ASN A 188 15.69 -5.40 -11.14
N GLY A 189 16.57 -5.84 -12.05
CA GLY A 189 17.08 -7.21 -12.11
C GLY A 189 16.15 -8.24 -12.77
N GLY A 190 14.90 -7.89 -13.05
CA GLY A 190 13.92 -8.77 -13.71
C GLY A 190 13.73 -8.44 -15.19
N GLN A 191 13.13 -9.36 -15.93
CA GLN A 191 12.79 -9.18 -17.34
C GLN A 191 11.43 -8.51 -17.47
N LEU A 192 11.34 -7.53 -18.37
CA LEU A 192 10.10 -6.84 -18.70
C LEU A 192 9.86 -6.92 -20.21
N SER A 193 8.65 -7.25 -20.63
CA SER A 193 8.21 -7.15 -22.01
C SER A 193 6.88 -6.41 -22.12
N ALA A 194 6.72 -5.65 -23.20
CA ALA A 194 5.49 -4.94 -23.51
C ALA A 194 5.19 -5.06 -25.00
N LYS A 195 3.91 -5.23 -25.36
CA LYS A 195 3.47 -5.31 -26.75
C LYS A 195 2.07 -4.73 -26.89
N GLY A 196 1.84 -3.88 -27.88
CA GLY A 196 0.51 -3.33 -28.09
C GLY A 196 0.48 -2.17 -29.05
N GLN A 197 -0.45 -1.26 -28.78
CA GLN A 197 -0.64 -0.05 -29.57
C GLN A 197 -0.55 1.18 -28.67
N PHE A 198 0.02 2.26 -29.20
CA PHE A 198 0.03 3.54 -28.52
C PHE A 198 -0.03 4.71 -29.50
N GLY A 199 -0.72 5.76 -29.11
CA GLY A 199 -0.83 7.02 -29.82
C GLY A 199 -0.04 8.10 -29.11
N LEU A 200 0.52 9.04 -29.87
CA LEU A 200 1.26 10.18 -29.32
C LEU A 200 0.37 11.45 -29.22
N SER A 201 -0.65 11.56 -30.04
CA SER A 201 -1.54 12.73 -30.06
C SER A 201 -2.98 12.33 -30.44
N PRO A 202 -3.88 12.13 -29.46
CA PRO A 202 -3.65 12.17 -28.02
C PRO A 202 -2.78 11.03 -27.52
N LEU A 203 -2.15 11.18 -26.33
CA LEU A 203 -1.39 10.12 -25.70
C LEU A 203 -2.34 9.03 -25.22
N THR A 204 -2.27 7.86 -25.84
CA THR A 204 -3.10 6.70 -25.55
C THR A 204 -2.27 5.43 -25.61
N GLY A 205 -2.63 4.41 -24.88
CA GLY A 205 -1.96 3.12 -24.92
C GLY A 205 -2.86 1.98 -24.49
N ASP A 206 -2.62 0.83 -25.12
CA ASP A 206 -3.17 -0.47 -24.77
C ASP A 206 -2.06 -1.50 -24.98
N LEU A 207 -1.41 -1.88 -23.89
CA LEU A 207 -0.17 -2.65 -23.88
C LEU A 207 -0.35 -3.92 -23.06
N GLN A 208 -0.15 -5.07 -23.68
CA GLN A 208 0.06 -6.33 -22.98
C GLN A 208 1.46 -6.31 -22.38
N MET A 209 1.57 -6.55 -21.08
CA MET A 209 2.83 -6.56 -20.35
C MET A 209 3.06 -7.91 -19.69
N ASP A 210 4.31 -8.35 -19.67
CA ASP A 210 4.79 -9.51 -18.93
C ASP A 210 6.07 -9.13 -18.20
N GLY A 211 6.06 -9.33 -16.89
CA GLY A 211 7.18 -9.08 -15.99
C GLY A 211 7.60 -10.36 -15.29
N GLN A 212 8.90 -10.61 -15.17
CA GLN A 212 9.42 -11.81 -14.52
C GLN A 212 10.55 -11.46 -13.58
N GLN A 213 10.42 -11.88 -12.31
CA GLN A 213 11.45 -11.75 -11.27
C GLN A 213 11.95 -10.29 -11.06
N ILE A 214 11.06 -9.31 -11.18
CA ILE A 214 11.35 -7.91 -10.89
C ILE A 214 11.50 -7.75 -9.37
N GLY A 215 12.59 -7.13 -8.91
CA GLY A 215 12.81 -6.87 -7.48
C GLY A 215 11.71 -5.99 -6.89
N LEU A 216 11.13 -6.40 -5.77
CA LEU A 216 10.03 -5.68 -5.12
C LEU A 216 10.48 -4.40 -4.41
N ASP A 217 11.74 -4.26 -4.05
CA ASP A 217 12.31 -3.06 -3.43
C ASP A 217 12.11 -1.80 -4.28
N LEU A 218 11.85 -1.98 -5.55
CA LEU A 218 11.49 -0.91 -6.48
C LEU A 218 10.28 -0.07 -6.01
N ILE A 219 9.34 -0.62 -5.20
CA ILE A 219 8.15 0.09 -4.73
C ILE A 219 8.38 0.91 -3.45
N ASN A 220 9.54 0.78 -2.79
CA ASN A 220 9.86 1.47 -1.53
C ASN A 220 9.64 2.98 -1.56
N PRO A 221 9.99 3.73 -2.63
CA PRO A 221 9.76 5.17 -2.65
C PRO A 221 8.29 5.58 -2.55
N TRP A 222 7.37 4.74 -3.03
CA TRP A 222 5.93 4.97 -2.89
C TRP A 222 5.41 4.52 -1.53
N LEU A 223 5.87 3.36 -1.03
CA LEU A 223 5.50 2.86 0.29
C LEU A 223 5.85 3.85 1.40
N SER A 224 7.03 4.46 1.35
CA SER A 224 7.49 5.42 2.35
C SER A 224 6.67 6.70 2.45
N GLN A 225 5.81 7.00 1.46
CA GLN A 225 4.88 8.13 1.49
C GLN A 225 3.54 7.79 2.13
N MET A 226 3.19 6.51 2.17
CA MET A 226 1.88 6.02 2.62
C MET A 226 1.97 5.31 3.97
N SER A 227 3.15 4.82 4.33
CA SER A 227 3.35 3.98 5.51
C SER A 227 4.81 4.00 5.96
N ASN A 228 5.07 3.52 7.16
CA ASN A 228 6.42 3.27 7.67
C ASN A 228 6.85 1.81 7.41
N VAL A 229 6.44 1.25 6.28
CA VAL A 229 6.80 -0.11 5.85
C VAL A 229 7.84 -0.04 4.75
N GLN A 230 8.81 -0.94 4.79
CA GLN A 230 9.83 -1.10 3.76
C GLN A 230 9.87 -2.54 3.25
N VAL A 231 9.98 -2.69 1.94
CA VAL A 231 10.32 -3.98 1.33
C VAL A 231 11.82 -4.22 1.50
N ASP A 232 12.17 -5.27 2.24
CA ASP A 232 13.56 -5.75 2.40
C ASP A 232 13.98 -6.58 1.18
N LYS A 233 13.12 -7.50 0.76
CA LYS A 233 13.37 -8.38 -0.39
C LYS A 233 12.09 -8.97 -0.94
N GLY A 234 12.22 -9.59 -2.09
CA GLY A 234 11.16 -10.29 -2.80
C GLY A 234 11.23 -10.04 -4.28
N THR A 235 10.58 -10.87 -5.04
CA THR A 235 10.46 -10.72 -6.49
C THR A 235 9.00 -10.74 -6.91
N LEU A 236 8.69 -9.94 -7.93
CA LEU A 236 7.38 -9.84 -8.57
C LEU A 236 7.46 -10.43 -9.97
N SER A 237 6.50 -11.24 -10.31
CA SER A 237 6.20 -11.62 -11.69
C SER A 237 4.72 -11.33 -11.96
N GLY A 238 4.37 -10.99 -13.19
CA GLY A 238 2.98 -10.71 -13.52
C GLY A 238 2.76 -10.56 -15.00
N HIS A 239 1.50 -10.73 -15.39
CA HIS A 239 1.06 -10.51 -16.76
C HIS A 239 -0.27 -9.78 -16.75
N GLY A 240 -0.46 -8.90 -17.72
CA GLY A 240 -1.69 -8.11 -17.76
C GLY A 240 -1.71 -7.10 -18.88
N THR A 241 -2.69 -6.22 -18.83
CA THR A 241 -2.89 -5.13 -19.79
C THR A 241 -2.77 -3.80 -19.06
N LEU A 242 -1.87 -2.95 -19.56
CA LEU A 242 -1.75 -1.55 -19.15
C LEU A 242 -2.44 -0.68 -20.17
N ALA A 243 -3.40 0.10 -19.74
CA ALA A 243 -4.15 0.99 -20.61
C ALA A 243 -4.21 2.42 -20.04
N PHE A 244 -4.05 3.42 -20.91
CA PHE A 244 -4.10 4.83 -20.53
C PHE A 244 -4.62 5.71 -21.70
N GLY A 245 -5.06 6.93 -21.38
CA GLY A 245 -5.50 7.89 -22.38
C GLY A 245 -6.76 8.66 -22.01
N GLU A 246 -7.27 9.46 -22.97
CA GLU A 246 -8.43 10.35 -22.77
C GLU A 246 -9.71 9.59 -22.36
N ALA A 247 -9.93 8.39 -22.90
CA ALA A 247 -11.08 7.56 -22.55
C ALA A 247 -11.11 7.19 -21.05
N ARG A 248 -9.98 7.29 -20.37
CA ARG A 248 -9.80 7.07 -18.93
C ARG A 248 -9.54 8.35 -18.15
N GLN A 249 -9.83 9.51 -18.74
CA GLN A 249 -9.62 10.83 -18.10
C GLN A 249 -8.16 11.08 -17.67
N GLY A 250 -7.20 10.54 -18.41
CA GLY A 250 -5.78 10.63 -18.10
C GLY A 250 -5.30 9.67 -17.00
N ARG A 251 -6.16 8.79 -16.49
CA ARG A 251 -5.81 7.76 -15.52
C ARG A 251 -5.13 6.57 -16.21
N VAL A 252 -4.37 5.82 -15.44
CA VAL A 252 -3.74 4.56 -15.85
C VAL A 252 -4.54 3.40 -15.28
N GLN A 253 -4.87 2.43 -16.14
CA GLN A 253 -5.52 1.19 -15.74
C GLN A 253 -4.56 0.02 -15.96
N TRP A 254 -4.42 -0.82 -14.95
CA TRP A 254 -3.76 -2.12 -15.03
C TRP A 254 -4.78 -3.22 -14.74
N GLN A 255 -4.84 -4.24 -15.60
CA GLN A 255 -5.66 -5.44 -15.38
C GLN A 255 -4.81 -6.69 -15.63
N GLY A 256 -4.75 -7.60 -14.65
CA GLY A 256 -3.95 -8.80 -14.78
C GLY A 256 -3.72 -9.54 -13.47
N ASP A 257 -2.75 -10.43 -13.49
CA ASP A 257 -2.37 -11.24 -12.35
C ASP A 257 -0.94 -10.93 -11.92
N LEU A 258 -0.70 -10.99 -10.61
CA LEU A 258 0.62 -10.80 -9.99
C LEU A 258 0.98 -12.02 -9.12
N ASP A 259 2.24 -12.41 -9.16
CA ASP A 259 2.82 -13.48 -8.35
C ASP A 259 4.09 -12.97 -7.69
N THR A 260 4.18 -13.06 -6.37
CA THR A 260 5.36 -12.64 -5.62
C THR A 260 6.00 -13.83 -4.93
N LYS A 261 7.32 -13.80 -4.78
CA LYS A 261 8.08 -14.84 -4.09
C LYS A 261 9.06 -14.25 -3.09
N ALA A 262 9.21 -14.95 -1.96
CA ALA A 262 10.14 -14.62 -0.90
C ALA A 262 10.02 -13.17 -0.43
N VAL A 263 8.78 -12.67 -0.27
CA VAL A 263 8.49 -11.31 0.20
C VAL A 263 8.92 -11.17 1.66
N SER A 264 9.59 -10.06 1.98
CA SER A 264 9.92 -9.67 3.34
C SER A 264 9.70 -8.17 3.50
N LEU A 265 8.90 -7.80 4.49
CA LEU A 265 8.60 -6.43 4.85
C LEU A 265 9.17 -6.15 6.24
N LEU A 266 9.73 -4.96 6.41
CA LEU A 266 10.22 -4.43 7.68
C LEU A 266 9.31 -3.27 8.13
N ASP A 267 9.26 -3.04 9.42
CA ASP A 267 8.64 -1.85 10.01
C ASP A 267 9.61 -0.64 9.97
N GLY A 268 9.15 0.52 10.42
CA GLY A 268 9.94 1.75 10.44
C GLY A 268 11.20 1.73 11.35
N LEU A 269 11.42 0.65 12.08
CA LEU A 269 12.58 0.40 12.93
C LEU A 269 13.44 -0.77 12.41
N ASP A 270 13.29 -1.13 11.13
CA ASP A 270 13.99 -2.24 10.47
C ASP A 270 13.74 -3.62 11.13
N ARG A 271 12.60 -3.79 11.85
CA ARG A 271 12.24 -5.08 12.45
C ARG A 271 11.36 -5.88 11.47
N PRO A 272 11.46 -7.22 11.45
CA PRO A 272 10.55 -8.05 10.64
C PRO A 272 9.08 -7.76 10.99
N LEU A 273 8.28 -7.42 9.98
CA LEU A 273 6.85 -7.14 10.10
C LEU A 273 6.02 -8.26 9.48
N PHE A 274 6.33 -8.56 8.24
CA PHE A 274 5.63 -9.57 7.45
C PHE A 274 6.58 -10.26 6.48
N SER A 275 6.36 -11.54 6.24
CA SER A 275 6.98 -12.25 5.13
C SER A 275 6.03 -13.28 4.55
N ALA A 276 6.26 -13.68 3.29
CA ALA A 276 5.54 -14.79 2.65
C ALA A 276 6.46 -15.50 1.65
N ASP A 277 6.37 -16.81 1.60
CA ASP A 277 7.10 -17.58 0.60
C ASP A 277 6.54 -17.32 -0.79
N GLN A 278 5.22 -17.27 -0.90
CA GLN A 278 4.51 -16.90 -2.12
C GLN A 278 3.22 -16.15 -1.79
N ALA A 279 2.94 -15.10 -2.58
CA ALA A 279 1.61 -14.50 -2.63
C ALA A 279 1.20 -14.31 -4.10
N ARG A 280 -0.04 -14.68 -4.42
CA ARG A 280 -0.61 -14.57 -5.76
C ARG A 280 -1.90 -13.77 -5.72
N LEU A 281 -1.93 -12.72 -6.53
CA LEU A 281 -3.09 -11.85 -6.73
C LEU A 281 -3.65 -12.12 -8.13
N THR A 282 -4.90 -12.54 -8.24
CA THR A 282 -5.56 -12.84 -9.51
C THR A 282 -6.74 -11.93 -9.75
N GLY A 283 -7.00 -11.61 -11.01
CA GLY A 283 -8.10 -10.73 -11.41
C GLY A 283 -7.94 -9.30 -10.91
N MET A 284 -6.71 -8.81 -10.78
CA MET A 284 -6.44 -7.44 -10.34
C MET A 284 -6.94 -6.43 -11.36
N ASP A 285 -7.66 -5.41 -10.92
CA ASP A 285 -8.04 -4.21 -11.66
C ASP A 285 -7.68 -2.98 -10.82
N LEU A 286 -6.66 -2.26 -11.28
CA LEU A 286 -6.22 -1.00 -10.69
C LEU A 286 -6.54 0.14 -11.65
N LEU A 287 -7.35 1.09 -11.23
CA LEU A 287 -7.52 2.38 -11.89
C LEU A 287 -6.99 3.49 -10.97
N THR A 288 -5.89 4.13 -11.38
CA THR A 288 -5.21 5.14 -10.54
C THR A 288 -6.15 6.26 -10.12
N GLY A 289 -6.18 6.56 -8.80
CA GLY A 289 -7.06 7.57 -8.21
C GLY A 289 -8.55 7.21 -8.20
N ASP A 290 -8.89 5.92 -8.34
CA ASP A 290 -10.27 5.43 -8.26
C ASP A 290 -10.37 4.17 -7.41
N HIS A 291 -9.87 3.04 -7.90
CA HIS A 291 -9.99 1.76 -7.20
C HIS A 291 -8.80 0.81 -7.44
N LEU A 292 -8.63 -0.08 -6.49
CA LEU A 292 -7.86 -1.31 -6.59
C LEU A 292 -8.76 -2.47 -6.17
N SER A 293 -9.03 -3.37 -7.10
CA SER A 293 -9.78 -4.59 -6.82
C SER A 293 -9.02 -5.83 -7.27
N ALA A 294 -9.31 -6.96 -6.64
CA ALA A 294 -8.82 -8.27 -7.08
C ALA A 294 -9.85 -9.36 -6.76
N ASP A 295 -9.89 -10.41 -7.57
CA ASP A 295 -10.76 -11.54 -7.31
C ASP A 295 -10.25 -12.37 -6.13
N ARG A 296 -8.93 -12.62 -6.09
CA ARG A 296 -8.33 -13.47 -5.05
C ARG A 296 -6.89 -13.07 -4.74
N LEU A 297 -6.56 -13.11 -3.45
CA LEU A 297 -5.19 -13.10 -2.91
C LEU A 297 -4.94 -14.41 -2.18
N SER A 298 -4.02 -15.23 -2.67
CA SER A 298 -3.59 -16.47 -2.01
C SER A 298 -2.18 -16.30 -1.47
N MET A 299 -1.97 -16.63 -0.19
CA MET A 299 -0.66 -16.55 0.47
C MET A 299 -0.29 -17.89 1.08
N SER A 300 0.97 -18.30 0.92
CA SER A 300 1.52 -19.47 1.55
C SER A 300 2.85 -19.19 2.26
N GLY A 301 3.08 -19.88 3.39
CA GLY A 301 4.26 -19.67 4.21
C GLY A 301 4.36 -18.24 4.76
N SER A 302 3.21 -17.60 5.02
CA SER A 302 3.17 -16.25 5.54
C SER A 302 3.58 -16.21 7.02
N LYS A 303 4.35 -15.18 7.41
CA LYS A 303 4.73 -14.94 8.81
C LYS A 303 4.46 -13.49 9.14
N MET A 304 3.70 -13.25 10.18
CA MET A 304 3.38 -11.92 10.68
C MET A 304 3.92 -11.75 12.09
N MET A 305 4.51 -10.60 12.38
CA MET A 305 5.06 -10.25 13.68
C MET A 305 4.36 -9.02 14.24
N ALA A 306 3.62 -9.20 15.31
CA ALA A 306 2.95 -8.16 16.08
C ALA A 306 3.74 -7.91 17.36
N ILE A 307 4.21 -6.69 17.58
CA ILE A 307 5.08 -6.34 18.73
C ILE A 307 4.49 -5.15 19.46
N ILE A 308 4.30 -5.29 20.77
CA ILE A 308 4.21 -4.17 21.71
C ILE A 308 5.62 -3.95 22.26
N ASP A 309 6.19 -2.80 22.05
CA ASP A 309 7.55 -2.49 22.50
C ASP A 309 7.62 -2.13 24.00
N GLU A 310 8.81 -1.82 24.51
CA GLU A 310 9.04 -1.46 25.92
C GLU A 310 8.31 -0.17 26.33
N GLN A 311 7.93 0.67 25.38
CA GLN A 311 7.17 1.91 25.56
C GLN A 311 5.67 1.69 25.52
N GLY A 312 5.22 0.48 25.15
CA GLY A 312 3.81 0.12 24.99
C GLY A 312 3.27 0.46 23.61
N GLU A 313 4.13 0.79 22.64
CA GLU A 313 3.71 1.12 21.28
C GLU A 313 3.56 -0.14 20.42
N PHE A 314 2.49 -0.21 19.64
CA PHE A 314 2.19 -1.35 18.79
C PHE A 314 2.76 -1.14 17.38
N ASN A 315 3.65 -2.06 16.94
CA ASN A 315 4.36 -1.90 15.66
C ASN A 315 3.43 -1.84 14.45
N LEU A 316 2.28 -2.51 14.46
CA LEU A 316 1.34 -2.50 13.33
C LEU A 316 0.68 -1.13 13.14
N THR A 317 0.27 -0.45 14.23
CA THR A 317 -0.27 0.91 14.16
C THR A 317 0.75 1.91 13.65
N ASN A 318 1.99 1.81 14.12
CA ASN A 318 3.10 2.65 13.68
C ASN A 318 3.46 2.40 12.21
N SER A 319 3.45 1.13 11.78
CA SER A 319 3.77 0.75 10.40
C SER A 319 2.71 1.21 9.41
N LEU A 320 1.43 1.18 9.78
CA LEU A 320 0.33 1.60 8.92
C LEU A 320 0.05 3.11 8.95
N GLY A 321 0.79 3.88 9.75
CA GLY A 321 0.57 5.33 9.88
C GLY A 321 -0.74 5.69 10.59
N LEU A 322 -1.31 4.78 11.37
CA LEU A 322 -2.57 4.95 12.12
C LEU A 322 -2.38 5.63 13.48
N GLN A 323 -1.29 6.36 13.67
CA GLN A 323 -1.06 7.10 14.92
C GLN A 323 -2.09 8.23 15.06
N SER A 324 -2.80 8.25 16.17
CA SER A 324 -3.59 9.41 16.60
C SER A 324 -2.64 10.56 16.98
N ASP A 325 -2.93 11.78 16.53
CA ASP A 325 -2.17 13.02 16.76
C ASP A 325 -2.07 13.46 18.25
N GLU A 326 -2.14 12.55 19.21
CA GLU A 326 -2.08 12.89 20.64
C GLU A 326 -0.68 13.21 21.19
N SER A 327 0.41 13.10 20.41
CA SER A 327 1.77 13.40 20.91
C SER A 327 2.22 14.86 20.80
N SER A 328 1.37 15.79 20.37
CA SER A 328 1.68 17.22 20.27
C SER A 328 1.11 18.09 21.39
N ALA A 329 0.75 17.54 22.53
CA ALA A 329 0.52 18.35 23.72
C ALA A 329 1.87 18.83 24.28
N PRO A 330 2.13 20.15 24.37
CA PRO A 330 3.38 20.64 24.96
C PRO A 330 3.45 20.19 26.42
N LYS A 331 4.51 19.47 26.79
CA LYS A 331 4.86 19.24 28.19
C LYS A 331 5.02 20.59 28.88
N GLY A 332 3.98 21.01 29.56
CA GLY A 332 4.03 22.19 30.43
C GLY A 332 4.92 21.86 31.61
N ASP A 333 6.03 22.58 31.71
CA ASP A 333 6.88 22.61 32.89
C ASP A 333 6.03 23.02 34.11
N ALA A 334 5.78 22.06 34.98
CA ALA A 334 5.25 22.33 36.30
C ALA A 334 6.36 22.90 37.19
N GLN A 335 6.47 24.23 37.20
CA GLN A 335 7.20 24.91 38.26
C GLN A 335 6.19 25.74 39.05
N GLY A 336 5.95 25.32 40.28
CA GLY A 336 5.12 26.03 41.23
C GLY A 336 5.77 27.32 41.72
N ASP A 337 4.99 28.34 41.95
CA ASP A 337 5.00 29.08 43.21
C ASP A 337 3.90 30.16 43.27
N GLY A 338 3.24 30.23 44.41
CA GLY A 338 2.95 31.47 45.13
C GLY A 338 1.73 32.29 44.69
N ALA A 339 0.74 32.19 45.52
CA ALA A 339 -0.41 33.05 45.69
C ALA A 339 -0.17 34.56 45.51
N GLN A 340 -1.16 35.28 44.91
CA GLN A 340 -1.78 36.45 45.59
C GLN A 340 -3.02 36.94 44.83
N ALA A 341 -4.10 37.14 45.58
CA ALA A 341 -5.35 37.75 45.18
C ALA A 341 -5.22 39.27 44.99
N SER A 342 -5.93 39.85 44.03
CA SER A 342 -6.63 41.13 44.23
C SER A 342 -7.59 41.47 43.06
N ASP A 343 -8.82 41.58 43.43
CA ASP A 343 -9.92 42.47 43.09
C ASP A 343 -9.98 43.23 41.74
N ALA A 344 -11.14 43.01 41.14
CA ALA A 344 -12.12 43.97 40.58
C ALA A 344 -11.74 44.91 39.42
N GLN A 345 -12.42 44.81 38.28
CA GLN A 345 -13.46 45.81 37.92
C GLN A 345 -14.16 45.44 36.61
N LYS A 346 -15.47 45.57 36.64
CA LYS A 346 -16.41 45.56 35.53
C LYS A 346 -16.10 46.73 34.59
N ASP A 347 -16.32 46.56 33.28
CA ASP A 347 -17.14 47.48 32.47
C ASP A 347 -17.54 46.80 31.13
N GLU A 348 -18.85 46.73 30.90
CA GLU A 348 -19.56 46.55 29.63
C GLU A 348 -19.86 47.95 29.04
N PRO A 349 -20.53 48.07 27.89
CA PRO A 349 -20.28 47.65 26.51
C PRO A 349 -20.30 48.86 25.53
N GLN A 350 -19.87 48.72 24.30
CA GLN A 350 -20.35 49.61 23.22
C GLN A 350 -20.66 48.85 21.93
N GLN A 351 -21.94 48.89 21.61
CA GLN A 351 -22.52 48.67 20.28
C GLN A 351 -21.92 49.65 19.25
N ASN A 352 -21.70 49.16 18.06
CA ASN A 352 -22.02 49.97 16.89
C ASN A 352 -22.52 49.14 15.71
N ASP A 353 -23.65 49.57 15.29
CA ASP A 353 -24.57 49.16 14.25
C ASP A 353 -24.03 49.57 12.87
N SER A 354 -24.24 48.75 11.85
CA SER A 354 -24.88 49.12 10.60
C SER A 354 -24.73 48.10 9.46
N SER A 355 -25.88 47.56 9.16
CA SER A 355 -26.59 47.51 7.87
C SER A 355 -26.11 46.57 6.76
N GLN A 356 -26.91 45.52 6.57
CA GLN A 356 -27.78 45.20 5.41
C GLN A 356 -27.06 44.90 4.06
N GLN A 357 -27.15 43.71 3.55
CA GLN A 357 -28.11 43.33 2.49
C GLN A 357 -27.66 42.00 1.81
N GLY A 358 -28.61 41.09 1.60
CA GLY A 358 -28.52 40.19 0.48
C GLY A 358 -28.79 38.72 0.82
N SER A 359 -30.06 38.36 1.00
CA SER A 359 -30.58 37.02 0.97
C SER A 359 -30.31 36.35 -0.37
N GLN A 360 -29.64 35.18 -0.36
CA GLN A 360 -29.97 34.07 -1.25
C GLN A 360 -29.85 32.75 -0.50
N GLN A 361 -31.00 32.17 -0.30
CA GLN A 361 -31.22 30.81 0.11
C GLN A 361 -30.66 29.91 -0.99
N GLY A 362 -29.52 29.30 -0.73
CA GLY A 362 -28.99 28.20 -1.49
C GLY A 362 -29.09 26.96 -0.61
N ASP A 363 -29.96 26.07 -1.02
CA ASP A 363 -30.16 24.73 -0.51
C ASP A 363 -28.81 23.99 -0.57
N SER A 364 -28.06 23.99 0.52
CA SER A 364 -26.88 23.16 0.66
C SER A 364 -27.31 21.81 1.21
N SER A 365 -27.65 20.93 0.28
CA SER A 365 -27.60 19.49 0.51
C SER A 365 -26.27 19.18 1.20
N GLN A 366 -26.33 18.79 2.44
CA GLN A 366 -25.22 18.14 3.15
C GLN A 366 -24.95 16.82 2.42
N ASN A 367 -24.11 16.88 1.40
CA ASN A 367 -23.43 15.72 0.88
C ASN A 367 -22.25 15.49 1.83
N GLY A 368 -22.37 14.50 2.69
CA GLY A 368 -21.27 14.04 3.54
C GLY A 368 -20.06 13.81 2.66
N SER A 369 -18.96 14.45 2.96
CA SER A 369 -17.65 14.17 2.39
C SER A 369 -17.27 12.74 2.78
N GLN A 370 -17.71 11.76 1.98
CA GLN A 370 -17.01 10.47 1.90
C GLN A 370 -15.61 10.79 1.42
N GLY A 371 -14.61 10.41 2.20
CA GLY A 371 -13.21 10.69 1.93
C GLY A 371 -12.83 10.27 0.52
N ASP A 372 -12.10 11.13 -0.16
CA ASP A 372 -11.62 11.02 -1.55
C ASP A 372 -10.52 9.93 -1.68
N GLY A 373 -10.57 8.88 -0.87
CA GLY A 373 -9.64 7.75 -0.86
C GLY A 373 -9.93 6.76 -2.00
N MET A 374 -8.87 6.11 -2.48
CA MET A 374 -8.97 5.02 -3.44
C MET A 374 -9.78 3.85 -2.84
N ALA A 375 -10.77 3.34 -3.57
CA ALA A 375 -11.54 2.17 -3.14
C ALA A 375 -10.69 0.91 -3.17
N LEU A 376 -10.85 0.06 -2.17
CA LEU A 376 -10.19 -1.24 -2.09
C LEU A 376 -11.25 -2.34 -2.07
N ALA A 377 -11.09 -3.38 -2.91
CA ALA A 377 -11.95 -4.54 -2.91
C ALA A 377 -11.16 -5.84 -3.12
N LEU A 378 -11.51 -6.89 -2.38
CA LEU A 378 -10.91 -8.22 -2.52
C LEU A 378 -12.01 -9.27 -2.38
N GLY A 379 -12.24 -10.04 -3.45
CA GLY A 379 -13.26 -11.09 -3.43
C GLY A 379 -12.92 -12.19 -2.43
N ARG A 380 -11.67 -12.66 -2.39
CA ARG A 380 -11.25 -13.71 -1.46
C ARG A 380 -9.76 -13.60 -1.09
N LEU A 381 -9.46 -13.65 0.20
CA LEU A 381 -8.14 -13.95 0.74
C LEU A 381 -8.08 -15.43 1.14
N GLU A 382 -6.99 -16.11 0.81
CA GLU A 382 -6.68 -17.47 1.27
C GLU A 382 -5.28 -17.48 1.90
N VAL A 383 -5.17 -18.00 3.10
CA VAL A 383 -3.89 -18.18 3.82
C VAL A 383 -3.68 -19.67 4.07
N SER A 384 -2.49 -20.16 3.78
CA SER A 384 -2.04 -21.53 4.08
C SER A 384 -0.62 -21.50 4.66
N ASP A 385 -0.33 -22.43 5.57
CA ASP A 385 0.96 -22.53 6.26
C ASP A 385 1.41 -21.20 6.88
N GLY A 386 0.48 -20.44 7.42
CA GLY A 386 0.76 -19.16 8.05
C GLY A 386 1.32 -19.33 9.47
N VAL A 387 2.05 -18.32 9.91
CA VAL A 387 2.51 -18.14 11.30
C VAL A 387 2.21 -16.73 11.74
N PHE A 388 1.53 -16.60 12.86
CA PHE A 388 1.34 -15.32 13.53
C PHE A 388 2.10 -15.33 14.85
N ASN A 389 3.01 -14.39 15.05
CA ASN A 389 3.75 -14.21 16.30
C ASN A 389 3.37 -12.88 16.94
N PHE A 390 3.13 -12.92 18.21
CA PHE A 390 2.90 -11.76 19.06
C PHE A 390 3.95 -11.71 20.16
N GLU A 391 4.54 -10.54 20.39
CA GLU A 391 5.45 -10.26 21.49
C GLU A 391 5.02 -9.00 22.23
N ASP A 392 4.88 -9.10 23.57
CA ASP A 392 4.73 -7.95 24.44
C ASP A 392 6.02 -7.77 25.25
N ARG A 393 6.83 -6.80 24.84
CA ARG A 393 8.11 -6.42 25.47
C ARG A 393 7.93 -5.43 26.60
N ASN A 394 6.73 -4.87 26.78
CA ASN A 394 6.38 -4.04 27.93
C ASN A 394 6.16 -4.91 29.20
N MET A 395 6.08 -6.22 29.04
CA MET A 395 6.03 -7.18 30.15
C MET A 395 7.42 -7.71 30.51
N SER A 396 7.63 -7.94 31.80
CA SER A 396 8.87 -8.55 32.31
C SER A 396 8.55 -9.83 33.11
N PRO A 397 8.94 -11.01 32.64
CA PRO A 397 9.56 -11.30 31.33
C PRO A 397 8.62 -11.02 30.15
N THR A 398 9.18 -10.83 28.96
CA THR A 398 8.44 -10.65 27.70
C THR A 398 7.43 -11.78 27.50
N VAL A 399 6.20 -11.43 27.12
CA VAL A 399 5.19 -12.40 26.73
C VAL A 399 5.29 -12.66 25.24
N SER A 400 5.34 -13.96 24.85
CA SER A 400 5.39 -14.36 23.46
C SER A 400 4.33 -15.42 23.21
N LEU A 401 3.53 -15.20 22.16
CA LEU A 401 2.50 -16.11 21.69
C LEU A 401 2.72 -16.36 20.19
N GLY A 402 2.55 -17.60 19.75
CA GLY A 402 2.65 -17.97 18.35
C GLY A 402 1.49 -18.84 17.92
N ILE A 403 0.87 -18.51 16.80
CA ILE A 403 -0.10 -19.38 16.12
C ILE A 403 0.58 -19.93 14.89
N ASP A 404 0.81 -21.23 14.89
CA ASP A 404 1.44 -21.99 13.81
C ASP A 404 0.36 -22.65 12.93
N SER A 405 0.75 -23.03 11.71
CA SER A 405 -0.12 -23.70 10.74
C SER A 405 -1.43 -22.93 10.52
N LEU A 406 -1.34 -21.59 10.47
CA LEU A 406 -2.50 -20.75 10.28
C LEU A 406 -3.06 -20.95 8.87
N GLU A 407 -4.31 -21.38 8.82
CA GLU A 407 -5.07 -21.52 7.58
C GLU A 407 -6.38 -20.79 7.69
N GLY A 408 -6.85 -20.22 6.59
CA GLY A 408 -8.16 -19.56 6.61
C GLY A 408 -8.47 -18.74 5.39
N THR A 409 -9.65 -18.15 5.43
CA THR A 409 -10.19 -17.33 4.35
C THR A 409 -10.84 -16.06 4.88
N MET A 410 -10.84 -15.04 4.04
CA MET A 410 -11.66 -13.83 4.20
C MET A 410 -12.35 -13.59 2.85
N GLU A 411 -13.63 -13.21 2.86
CA GLU A 411 -14.45 -13.05 1.67
C GLU A 411 -15.19 -11.73 1.66
N ASP A 412 -15.39 -11.18 0.45
CA ASP A 412 -16.20 -10.00 0.17
C ASP A 412 -15.73 -8.71 0.85
N PHE A 413 -14.41 -8.50 0.92
CA PHE A 413 -13.86 -7.23 1.42
C PHE A 413 -14.09 -6.11 0.40
N ASP A 414 -14.76 -5.02 0.81
CA ASP A 414 -14.99 -3.85 -0.03
C ASP A 414 -15.16 -2.59 0.84
N THR A 415 -14.33 -1.58 0.62
CA THR A 415 -14.35 -0.34 1.42
C THR A 415 -15.46 0.64 1.03
N ARG A 416 -16.15 0.41 -0.09
CA ARG A 416 -17.24 1.27 -0.57
C ARG A 416 -18.62 0.67 -0.38
N ARG A 417 -18.71 -0.65 -0.27
CA ARG A 417 -19.99 -1.34 -0.16
C ARG A 417 -20.31 -1.62 1.30
N ASP A 418 -21.58 -1.42 1.63
CA ASP A 418 -22.15 -1.86 2.90
C ASP A 418 -22.49 -3.37 2.85
N THR A 419 -21.45 -4.18 2.59
CA THR A 419 -21.53 -5.64 2.61
C THR A 419 -20.58 -6.18 3.66
N PRO A 420 -21.02 -7.06 4.55
CA PRO A 420 -20.15 -7.59 5.58
C PRO A 420 -19.07 -8.51 4.95
N THR A 421 -17.82 -8.23 5.24
CA THR A 421 -16.68 -9.10 5.01
C THR A 421 -16.71 -10.23 6.01
N SER A 422 -16.71 -11.49 5.56
CA SER A 422 -16.63 -12.65 6.46
C SER A 422 -15.21 -13.20 6.52
N TYR A 423 -14.81 -13.75 7.66
CA TYR A 423 -13.52 -14.40 7.82
C TYR A 423 -13.59 -15.60 8.75
N SER A 424 -12.72 -16.59 8.49
CA SER A 424 -12.52 -17.75 9.36
C SER A 424 -11.08 -18.23 9.23
N PHE A 425 -10.37 -18.26 10.35
CA PHE A 425 -8.99 -18.72 10.45
C PHE A 425 -8.86 -19.72 11.57
N LYS A 426 -8.00 -20.73 11.38
CA LYS A 426 -7.65 -21.73 12.38
C LYS A 426 -6.15 -21.97 12.39
N GLY A 427 -5.63 -22.41 13.52
CA GLY A 427 -4.22 -22.73 13.72
C GLY A 427 -3.99 -23.35 15.08
N PHE A 428 -2.73 -23.42 15.49
CA PHE A 428 -2.36 -24.01 16.77
C PHE A 428 -1.41 -23.08 17.52
N GLU A 429 -1.73 -22.74 18.76
CA GLU A 429 -0.75 -22.13 19.66
C GLU A 429 0.27 -23.20 20.05
N SER A 430 1.57 -22.90 19.76
CA SER A 430 2.70 -23.81 20.04
C SER A 430 2.48 -25.24 19.53
N GLN A 431 1.85 -25.42 18.37
CA GLN A 431 1.58 -26.70 17.70
C GLN A 431 0.70 -27.68 18.49
N ARG A 432 -0.01 -27.22 19.51
CA ARG A 432 -0.81 -28.08 20.40
C ARG A 432 -2.18 -27.57 20.71
N THR A 433 -2.30 -26.30 21.00
CA THR A 433 -3.57 -25.68 21.44
C THR A 433 -4.33 -25.16 20.23
N PRO A 434 -5.47 -25.77 19.87
CA PRO A 434 -6.28 -25.27 18.75
C PRO A 434 -6.76 -23.85 19.01
N VAL A 435 -6.67 -23.02 17.99
CA VAL A 435 -7.17 -21.64 17.96
C VAL A 435 -8.04 -21.49 16.74
N VAL A 436 -9.26 -21.01 16.93
CA VAL A 436 -10.20 -20.67 15.85
C VAL A 436 -10.66 -19.25 16.04
N ILE A 437 -10.59 -18.45 15.01
CA ILE A 437 -11.12 -17.08 14.98
C ILE A 437 -12.01 -16.93 13.76
N GLU A 438 -13.24 -16.51 13.95
CA GLU A 438 -14.19 -16.28 12.88
C GLU A 438 -15.04 -15.04 13.14
N GLY A 439 -15.59 -14.48 12.08
CA GLY A 439 -16.43 -13.31 12.27
C GLY A 439 -16.83 -12.63 10.98
N ARG A 440 -17.38 -11.44 11.16
CA ARG A 440 -17.76 -10.54 10.06
C ARG A 440 -17.51 -9.11 10.50
N PHE A 441 -17.06 -8.29 9.59
CA PHE A 441 -16.95 -6.84 9.81
C PHE A 441 -17.38 -6.09 8.56
N ASN A 442 -17.73 -4.83 8.73
CA ASN A 442 -18.02 -3.95 7.62
C ASN A 442 -16.82 -3.00 7.41
N ALA A 443 -16.23 -3.02 6.22
CA ALA A 443 -15.07 -2.20 5.91
C ALA A 443 -15.42 -0.72 5.68
N SER A 444 -16.69 -0.41 5.33
CA SER A 444 -17.16 0.97 5.14
C SER A 444 -17.61 1.65 6.45
N GLU A 445 -17.90 0.85 7.48
CA GLU A 445 -18.35 1.33 8.79
C GLU A 445 -17.68 0.51 9.90
N PRO A 446 -17.22 1.12 11.01
CA PRO A 446 -16.59 0.39 12.10
C PRO A 446 -17.60 -0.44 12.88
N SER A 447 -18.05 -1.54 12.30
CA SER A 447 -18.99 -2.48 12.90
C SER A 447 -18.58 -3.92 12.59
N GLY A 448 -18.88 -4.86 13.51
CA GLY A 448 -18.54 -6.25 13.27
C GLY A 448 -18.80 -7.17 14.46
N VAL A 449 -18.64 -8.45 14.21
CA VAL A 449 -18.66 -9.50 15.22
C VAL A 449 -17.44 -10.39 15.06
N MET A 450 -16.86 -10.80 16.16
CA MET A 450 -15.73 -11.72 16.22
C MET A 450 -16.00 -12.80 17.27
N HIS A 451 -15.67 -14.02 16.94
CA HIS A 451 -15.71 -15.17 17.85
C HIS A 451 -14.34 -15.83 17.86
N LEU A 452 -13.74 -15.98 19.04
CA LEU A 452 -12.45 -16.62 19.26
C LEU A 452 -12.60 -17.79 20.22
N VAL A 453 -12.20 -18.98 19.77
CA VAL A 453 -12.19 -20.20 20.58
C VAL A 453 -10.77 -20.70 20.71
N VAL A 454 -10.35 -20.98 21.95
CA VAL A 454 -9.05 -21.57 22.27
C VAL A 454 -9.27 -22.66 23.30
N ASP A 455 -8.83 -23.89 23.01
CA ASP A 455 -8.99 -25.05 23.89
C ASP A 455 -7.68 -25.37 24.63
N ARG A 456 -7.75 -25.46 25.96
CA ARG A 456 -6.63 -25.84 26.86
C ARG A 456 -5.36 -25.01 26.70
N LEU A 457 -5.50 -23.67 26.65
CA LEU A 457 -4.40 -22.73 26.61
C LEU A 457 -3.58 -22.79 27.91
N PRO A 458 -2.26 -23.06 27.89
CA PRO A 458 -1.44 -23.07 29.07
C PRO A 458 -1.33 -21.67 29.70
N LEU A 459 -1.73 -21.53 30.98
CA LEU A 459 -1.75 -20.24 31.66
C LEU A 459 -0.36 -19.70 32.03
N GLU A 460 0.65 -20.55 32.08
CA GLU A 460 2.04 -20.18 32.35
C GLU A 460 2.57 -19.16 31.35
N ARG A 461 2.05 -19.16 30.13
CA ARG A 461 2.40 -18.17 29.10
C ARG A 461 1.97 -16.76 29.45
N PHE A 462 0.90 -16.62 30.21
CA PHE A 462 0.34 -15.36 30.66
C PHE A 462 0.78 -14.98 32.08
N ALA A 463 1.68 -15.76 32.68
CA ALA A 463 2.17 -15.51 34.02
C ALA A 463 2.67 -14.05 34.23
N PRO A 464 3.37 -13.39 33.30
CA PRO A 464 3.78 -11.99 33.47
C PRO A 464 2.62 -11.02 33.65
N TYR A 465 1.51 -11.22 32.92
CA TYR A 465 0.29 -10.41 33.07
C TYR A 465 -0.37 -10.65 34.42
N ILE A 466 -0.49 -11.90 34.83
CA ILE A 466 -1.14 -12.26 36.10
C ILE A 466 -0.28 -11.84 37.29
N GLN A 467 1.06 -11.88 37.15
CA GLN A 467 1.96 -11.34 38.18
C GLN A 467 1.81 -9.81 38.31
N ARG A 468 1.79 -9.09 37.20
CA ARG A 468 1.67 -7.63 37.19
C ARG A 468 0.32 -7.16 37.70
N PHE A 469 -0.77 -7.72 37.18
CA PHE A 469 -2.13 -7.24 37.45
C PHE A 469 -2.83 -8.00 38.58
N GLY A 470 -2.48 -9.26 38.80
CA GLY A 470 -3.09 -10.12 39.82
C GLY A 470 -2.25 -10.30 41.09
N GLY A 471 -0.96 -9.95 41.06
CA GLY A 471 -0.08 -10.03 42.23
C GLY A 471 0.32 -11.45 42.64
N TYR A 472 0.11 -12.47 41.76
CA TYR A 472 0.44 -13.86 42.06
C TYR A 472 1.21 -14.53 40.92
N ARG A 473 2.08 -15.48 41.25
CA ARG A 473 2.63 -16.40 40.23
C ARG A 473 1.63 -17.46 39.87
N ILE A 474 1.63 -17.90 38.62
CA ILE A 474 0.94 -19.12 38.19
C ILE A 474 1.96 -20.26 38.23
N GLU A 475 1.63 -21.35 38.92
CA GLU A 475 2.41 -22.58 38.94
C GLU A 475 1.95 -23.56 37.86
N GLN A 476 0.65 -23.64 37.65
CA GLN A 476 0.04 -24.47 36.61
C GLN A 476 -1.41 -24.05 36.34
N GLY A 477 -1.91 -24.49 35.21
CA GLY A 477 -3.32 -24.32 34.83
C GLY A 477 -3.49 -24.21 33.33
N THR A 478 -4.70 -24.50 32.89
CA THR A 478 -5.14 -24.28 31.49
C THR A 478 -6.42 -23.48 31.47
N ALA A 479 -6.64 -22.74 30.38
CA ALA A 479 -7.86 -22.02 30.11
C ALA A 479 -8.50 -22.52 28.81
N ASP A 480 -9.78 -22.79 28.84
CA ASP A 480 -10.60 -22.85 27.63
C ASP A 480 -11.26 -21.46 27.49
N LEU A 481 -11.13 -20.87 26.30
CA LEU A 481 -11.63 -19.55 26.00
C LEU A 481 -12.69 -19.63 24.90
N ASP A 482 -13.85 -19.04 25.16
CA ASP A 482 -14.92 -18.82 24.19
C ASP A 482 -15.32 -17.34 24.28
N LEU A 483 -14.79 -16.53 23.35
CA LEU A 483 -14.83 -15.08 23.44
C LEU A 483 -15.61 -14.53 22.25
N SER A 484 -16.69 -13.80 22.53
CA SER A 484 -17.55 -13.18 21.53
C SER A 484 -17.54 -11.67 21.67
N TYR A 485 -17.19 -10.97 20.62
CA TYR A 485 -17.13 -9.50 20.57
C TYR A 485 -18.05 -8.96 19.49
N ARG A 486 -18.76 -7.89 19.82
CA ARG A 486 -19.63 -7.17 18.90
C ARG A 486 -19.37 -5.68 18.99
N LEU A 487 -18.93 -5.08 17.88
CA LEU A 487 -18.77 -3.63 17.74
C LEU A 487 -19.92 -3.09 16.90
N ARG A 488 -20.65 -2.09 17.41
CA ARG A 488 -21.71 -1.40 16.70
C ARG A 488 -21.82 0.04 17.20
N ASP A 489 -21.86 1.01 16.30
CA ASP A 489 -22.06 2.44 16.61
C ASP A 489 -21.11 2.96 17.71
N GLY A 490 -19.86 2.52 17.70
CA GLY A 490 -18.86 2.89 18.70
C GLY A 490 -19.05 2.22 20.07
N HIS A 491 -19.94 1.24 20.20
CA HIS A 491 -20.11 0.43 21.39
C HIS A 491 -19.54 -0.96 21.17
N LEU A 492 -18.72 -1.42 22.11
CA LEU A 492 -18.16 -2.75 22.16
C LEU A 492 -18.88 -3.54 23.26
N ASP A 493 -19.62 -4.56 22.83
CA ASP A 493 -20.19 -5.57 23.71
C ASP A 493 -19.38 -6.85 23.58
N ALA A 494 -19.00 -7.47 24.68
CA ALA A 494 -18.31 -8.75 24.65
C ALA A 494 -18.87 -9.70 25.71
N ASP A 495 -19.03 -10.95 25.32
CA ASP A 495 -19.34 -12.08 26.17
C ASP A 495 -18.12 -13.00 26.19
N ASN A 496 -17.48 -13.12 27.35
CA ASN A 496 -16.28 -13.92 27.51
C ASN A 496 -16.55 -15.07 28.49
N HIS A 497 -16.65 -16.29 27.95
CA HIS A 497 -16.71 -17.49 28.75
C HIS A 497 -15.33 -18.11 28.89
N VAL A 498 -14.81 -18.15 30.12
CA VAL A 498 -13.47 -18.65 30.45
C VAL A 498 -13.57 -19.78 31.44
N VAL A 499 -13.08 -20.96 31.06
CA VAL A 499 -13.03 -22.13 31.94
C VAL A 499 -11.59 -22.40 32.35
N LEU A 500 -11.28 -22.15 33.62
CA LEU A 500 -9.95 -22.42 34.17
C LEU A 500 -9.93 -23.81 34.79
N ARG A 501 -8.92 -24.60 34.40
CA ARG A 501 -8.75 -25.99 34.88
C ARG A 501 -7.42 -26.11 35.60
N GLN A 502 -7.46 -26.80 36.76
CA GLN A 502 -6.28 -27.10 37.55
C GLN A 502 -5.40 -25.88 37.88
N LEU A 503 -6.05 -24.70 37.99
CA LEU A 503 -5.34 -23.47 38.34
C LEU A 503 -4.72 -23.58 39.73
N ASP A 504 -3.41 -23.36 39.80
CA ASP A 504 -2.66 -23.25 41.05
C ASP A 504 -1.85 -21.96 41.08
N LEU A 505 -2.10 -21.15 42.09
CA LEU A 505 -1.39 -19.91 42.33
C LEU A 505 -0.24 -20.14 43.32
N GLY A 506 0.96 -19.80 42.89
CA GLY A 506 2.16 -19.82 43.69
C GLY A 506 2.22 -18.69 44.72
N GLU A 507 3.41 -18.17 44.93
CA GLU A 507 3.68 -17.10 45.90
C GLU A 507 3.10 -15.75 45.41
N GLU A 508 2.69 -14.93 46.39
CA GLU A 508 2.33 -13.53 46.18
C GLU A 508 3.55 -12.73 45.76
N VAL A 509 3.42 -11.88 44.76
CA VAL A 509 4.49 -11.02 44.23
C VAL A 509 4.31 -9.60 44.78
N PRO A 510 5.24 -9.08 45.60
CA PRO A 510 5.06 -7.78 46.27
C PRO A 510 4.99 -6.56 45.35
N GLU A 511 5.33 -6.72 44.06
CA GLU A 511 5.42 -5.65 43.05
C GLU A 511 4.18 -5.59 42.14
N GLY A 512 3.12 -6.35 42.44
CA GLY A 512 1.89 -6.31 41.66
C GLY A 512 1.11 -5.00 41.87
N ASP A 513 0.52 -4.46 40.82
CA ASP A 513 -0.23 -3.19 40.82
C ASP A 513 -1.51 -3.26 41.66
N THR A 514 -1.96 -4.45 42.09
CA THR A 514 -3.20 -4.65 42.85
C THR A 514 -3.05 -5.62 44.01
N SER A 515 -3.65 -5.25 45.17
CA SER A 515 -3.78 -6.09 46.37
C SER A 515 -5.06 -6.97 46.33
N LEU A 516 -5.36 -7.59 45.17
CA LEU A 516 -6.54 -8.44 45.03
C LEU A 516 -6.35 -9.75 45.81
N PRO A 517 -7.30 -10.18 46.66
CA PRO A 517 -7.23 -11.43 47.40
C PRO A 517 -7.54 -12.65 46.48
N LEU A 518 -6.86 -12.79 45.36
CA LEU A 518 -7.12 -13.81 44.32
C LEU A 518 -7.18 -15.24 44.88
N LYS A 519 -6.30 -15.59 45.81
CA LYS A 519 -6.34 -16.93 46.45
C LYS A 519 -7.65 -17.21 47.19
N LYS A 520 -8.23 -16.20 47.82
CA LYS A 520 -9.54 -16.36 48.45
C LYS A 520 -10.67 -16.44 47.46
N LEU A 521 -10.62 -15.60 46.42
CA LEU A 521 -11.60 -15.62 45.31
C LEU A 521 -11.58 -16.98 44.57
N ILE A 522 -10.42 -17.44 44.18
CA ILE A 522 -10.26 -18.76 43.55
C ILE A 522 -10.73 -19.89 44.46
N GLY A 523 -10.47 -19.79 45.76
CA GLY A 523 -10.95 -20.77 46.74
C GLY A 523 -12.49 -20.82 46.87
N ILE A 524 -13.16 -19.71 46.55
CA ILE A 524 -14.65 -19.63 46.56
C ILE A 524 -15.23 -20.11 45.22
N LEU A 525 -14.57 -19.72 44.10
CA LEU A 525 -15.03 -20.02 42.72
C LEU A 525 -14.71 -21.44 42.28
N LYS A 526 -13.72 -22.09 42.91
CA LYS A 526 -13.27 -23.42 42.54
C LYS A 526 -14.27 -24.48 42.97
N GLY A 527 -14.88 -25.13 41.98
CA GLY A 527 -15.77 -26.27 42.25
C GLY A 527 -15.04 -27.50 42.82
N ASP A 528 -15.81 -28.48 43.26
CA ASP A 528 -15.30 -29.76 43.82
C ASP A 528 -14.39 -30.52 42.81
N ASP A 529 -14.58 -30.28 41.54
CA ASP A 529 -13.78 -30.83 40.40
C ASP A 529 -12.52 -30.02 40.08
N GLY A 530 -12.28 -28.91 40.78
CA GLY A 530 -11.13 -28.04 40.53
C GLY A 530 -11.28 -27.12 39.33
N VAL A 531 -12.48 -26.98 38.77
CA VAL A 531 -12.78 -26.13 37.62
C VAL A 531 -13.38 -24.79 38.12
N ILE A 532 -13.03 -23.71 37.44
CA ILE A 532 -13.56 -22.37 37.66
C ILE A 532 -14.19 -21.92 36.34
N ASN A 533 -15.47 -21.63 36.34
CA ASN A 533 -16.17 -21.03 35.20
C ASN A 533 -16.35 -19.55 35.47
N LEU A 534 -15.98 -18.72 34.49
CA LEU A 534 -16.07 -17.27 34.56
C LEU A 534 -16.82 -16.77 33.32
N ASP A 535 -17.93 -16.05 33.53
CA ASP A 535 -18.60 -15.27 32.50
C ASP A 535 -18.26 -13.81 32.74
N ILE A 536 -17.52 -13.19 31.80
CA ILE A 536 -16.99 -11.83 31.93
C ILE A 536 -17.61 -10.98 30.83
N PRO A 537 -18.79 -10.39 31.07
CA PRO A 537 -19.35 -9.45 30.11
C PRO A 537 -18.56 -8.13 30.10
N ILE A 538 -18.37 -7.58 28.92
CA ILE A 538 -17.72 -6.30 28.72
C ILE A 538 -18.67 -5.41 27.94
N ASN A 539 -18.89 -4.19 28.43
CA ASN A 539 -19.63 -3.16 27.74
C ASN A 539 -18.84 -1.85 27.81
N ALA A 540 -18.29 -1.43 26.68
CA ALA A 540 -17.42 -0.26 26.61
C ALA A 540 -17.81 0.65 25.43
N SER A 541 -17.76 1.96 25.65
CA SER A 541 -17.90 2.94 24.58
C SER A 541 -16.52 3.23 23.96
N VAL A 542 -16.42 3.10 22.65
CA VAL A 542 -15.19 3.34 21.89
C VAL A 542 -15.37 4.66 21.14
N GLU A 543 -15.06 5.78 21.80
CA GLU A 543 -15.11 7.11 21.19
C GLU A 543 -13.74 7.51 20.66
N GLY A 544 -13.65 7.81 19.35
CA GLY A 544 -12.50 8.44 18.71
C GLY A 544 -11.93 7.69 17.50
N ALA A 545 -11.43 8.45 16.52
CA ALA A 545 -10.76 7.94 15.33
C ALA A 545 -9.36 7.42 15.69
N GLY A 546 -9.25 6.16 15.97
CA GLY A 546 -8.03 5.47 16.36
C GLY A 546 -8.31 4.59 17.57
N ILE A 547 -8.94 3.44 17.33
CA ILE A 547 -9.16 2.45 18.38
C ILE A 547 -7.80 1.86 18.75
N ASP A 548 -7.20 2.33 19.84
CA ASP A 548 -6.16 1.59 20.53
C ASP A 548 -6.81 0.38 21.21
N VAL A 549 -6.99 -0.69 20.41
CA VAL A 549 -7.66 -1.93 20.86
C VAL A 549 -6.97 -2.49 22.10
N SER A 550 -5.65 -2.32 22.21
CA SER A 550 -4.91 -2.78 23.39
C SER A 550 -5.28 -1.95 24.63
N LYS A 551 -5.41 -0.64 24.50
CA LYS A 551 -5.80 0.25 25.57
C LYS A 551 -7.24 -0.01 26.06
N VAL A 552 -8.16 -0.26 25.11
CA VAL A 552 -9.55 -0.62 25.42
C VAL A 552 -9.61 -1.97 26.13
N ILE A 553 -8.92 -2.99 25.64
CA ILE A 553 -8.88 -4.32 26.29
C ILE A 553 -8.33 -4.21 27.71
N TRP A 554 -7.22 -3.48 27.91
CA TRP A 554 -6.62 -3.33 29.22
C TRP A 554 -7.43 -2.44 30.17
N GLN A 555 -8.06 -1.38 29.67
CA GLN A 555 -8.98 -0.56 30.47
C GLN A 555 -10.14 -1.39 30.98
N VAL A 556 -10.75 -2.18 30.09
CA VAL A 556 -11.91 -3.01 30.43
C VAL A 556 -11.54 -4.15 31.38
N ILE A 557 -10.39 -4.81 31.18
CA ILE A 557 -9.87 -5.79 32.14
C ILE A 557 -9.62 -5.13 33.50
N GLY A 558 -9.04 -3.92 33.51
CA GLY A 558 -8.82 -3.13 34.73
C GLY A 558 -10.11 -2.77 35.43
N GLU A 559 -11.13 -2.27 34.73
CA GLU A 559 -12.44 -1.93 35.28
C GLU A 559 -13.21 -3.17 35.78
N ALA A 560 -13.18 -4.29 35.06
CA ALA A 560 -13.76 -5.55 35.51
C ALA A 560 -13.08 -6.04 36.80
N MET A 561 -11.76 -5.92 36.90
CA MET A 561 -11.01 -6.27 38.10
C MET A 561 -11.29 -5.31 39.26
N GLU A 562 -11.43 -4.00 39.01
CA GLU A 562 -11.77 -3.00 40.02
C GLU A 562 -13.18 -3.20 40.57
N ASN A 563 -14.15 -3.54 39.70
CA ASN A 563 -15.52 -3.86 40.08
C ASN A 563 -15.60 -5.12 40.94
N MET A 564 -14.78 -6.14 40.69
CA MET A 564 -14.64 -7.32 41.53
C MET A 564 -14.21 -6.98 42.98
N VAL A 565 -13.39 -5.95 43.14
CA VAL A 565 -12.87 -5.53 44.44
C VAL A 565 -13.89 -4.67 45.21
N THR A 566 -14.60 -3.79 44.51
CA THR A 566 -15.50 -2.79 45.13
C THR A 566 -16.91 -3.31 45.41
N SER A 567 -17.37 -4.29 44.61
CA SER A 567 -18.72 -4.93 44.79
C SER A 567 -18.64 -6.44 44.64
N PRO A 568 -17.95 -7.15 45.54
CA PRO A 568 -17.61 -8.57 45.32
C PRO A 568 -18.85 -9.49 45.25
N ILE A 569 -19.97 -9.15 45.87
CA ILE A 569 -21.15 -10.02 45.93
C ILE A 569 -21.98 -9.88 44.64
N GLU A 570 -22.20 -8.67 44.14
CA GLU A 570 -23.00 -8.43 42.94
C GLU A 570 -22.24 -8.87 41.67
N THR A 571 -20.93 -8.60 41.63
CA THR A 571 -20.05 -9.01 40.50
C THR A 571 -19.87 -10.54 40.49
N LEU A 572 -19.75 -11.18 41.63
CA LEU A 572 -19.67 -12.64 41.74
C LEU A 572 -20.99 -13.31 41.31
N ASP A 573 -22.14 -12.74 41.67
CA ASP A 573 -23.44 -13.28 41.28
C ASP A 573 -23.68 -13.16 39.77
N ALA A 574 -23.29 -12.05 39.15
CA ALA A 574 -23.34 -11.85 37.70
C ALA A 574 -22.36 -12.79 36.92
N MET A 575 -21.19 -13.11 37.51
CA MET A 575 -20.21 -14.01 36.90
C MET A 575 -20.57 -15.50 37.04
N ILE A 576 -21.32 -15.88 38.09
CA ILE A 576 -21.68 -17.28 38.36
C ILE A 576 -23.04 -17.63 37.75
N ASN A 577 -23.98 -16.70 37.75
CA ASN A 577 -25.39 -16.98 37.42
C ASN A 577 -25.84 -16.38 36.08
N GLY A 578 -25.01 -15.53 35.40
CA GLY A 578 -25.45 -14.82 34.22
C GLY A 578 -26.68 -13.96 34.48
N ASP A 579 -26.79 -12.79 33.98
CA ASP A 579 -28.00 -11.97 34.08
C ASP A 579 -29.10 -12.63 33.22
N ASP A 580 -29.98 -13.43 33.84
CA ASP A 580 -31.21 -14.00 33.24
C ASP A 580 -32.24 -12.89 32.96
N ASP A 581 -31.84 -11.75 32.41
CA ASP A 581 -32.81 -10.72 32.01
C ASP A 581 -33.29 -10.99 30.56
N ASP A 582 -34.41 -11.66 30.51
CA ASP A 582 -35.15 -12.28 29.41
C ASP A 582 -35.78 -11.22 28.46
N THR A 583 -34.95 -10.31 27.85
CA THR A 583 -35.42 -9.37 26.80
C THR A 583 -34.48 -9.23 25.61
N ALA A 584 -33.58 -10.16 25.34
CA ALA A 584 -32.82 -10.20 24.11
C ALA A 584 -33.51 -11.11 23.09
N ASP A 585 -33.81 -10.54 21.96
CA ASP A 585 -34.39 -11.13 20.77
C ASP A 585 -33.70 -12.46 20.41
N LYS A 586 -34.46 -13.56 20.42
CA LYS A 586 -34.07 -14.92 20.09
C LYS A 586 -33.76 -15.08 18.59
N SER A 587 -32.77 -14.34 18.06
CA SER A 587 -32.24 -14.54 16.72
C SER A 587 -30.77 -14.95 16.70
N SER A 588 -30.16 -15.24 17.85
CA SER A 588 -28.83 -15.87 17.88
C SER A 588 -29.01 -17.36 17.59
N GLY A 589 -28.84 -17.74 16.33
CA GLY A 589 -28.69 -19.15 15.96
C GLY A 589 -27.55 -19.74 16.79
N ARG A 590 -27.85 -20.73 17.60
CA ARG A 590 -26.87 -21.59 18.24
C ARG A 590 -25.94 -22.10 17.17
N TYR A 591 -24.68 -21.67 17.19
CA TYR A 591 -23.60 -22.36 16.51
C TYR A 591 -23.38 -23.70 17.26
N THR A 592 -24.28 -24.65 17.04
CA THR A 592 -24.12 -26.03 17.51
C THR A 592 -23.28 -26.76 16.49
N GLU A 593 -22.15 -27.29 16.94
CA GLU A 593 -21.13 -28.05 16.20
C GLU A 593 -20.17 -27.17 15.38
N GLY A 594 -19.21 -26.56 16.07
CA GLY A 594 -18.13 -25.76 15.48
C GLY A 594 -16.96 -26.64 14.99
N PRO A 595 -16.03 -26.04 14.26
CA PRO A 595 -14.89 -26.70 13.62
C PRO A 595 -13.93 -27.46 14.57
N LEU A 596 -14.02 -27.26 15.89
CA LEU A 596 -13.20 -27.99 16.85
C LEU A 596 -13.43 -29.52 16.85
N SER A 597 -14.63 -29.99 16.50
CA SER A 597 -14.90 -31.43 16.36
C SER A 597 -14.22 -32.05 15.15
N GLN A 598 -13.85 -31.25 14.15
CA GLN A 598 -13.14 -31.69 12.94
C GLN A 598 -11.62 -31.64 13.10
N VAL A 599 -11.08 -30.77 13.96
CA VAL A 599 -9.64 -30.62 14.18
C VAL A 599 -9.09 -31.69 15.12
N ALA A 600 -9.94 -32.25 16.02
CA ALA A 600 -9.51 -33.23 17.02
C ALA A 600 -9.43 -34.69 16.50
N THR A 601 -9.75 -34.96 15.22
CA THR A 601 -9.87 -36.36 14.71
C THR A 601 -8.83 -36.77 13.68
N GLU A 602 -7.82 -35.96 13.36
CA GLU A 602 -6.70 -36.44 12.54
C GLU A 602 -5.43 -36.61 13.40
N PRO A 603 -5.05 -37.84 13.82
CA PRO A 603 -3.71 -38.09 14.31
C PRO A 603 -2.75 -38.03 13.12
N HIS A 604 -1.76 -37.15 13.17
CA HIS A 604 -0.59 -37.28 12.31
C HIS A 604 0.12 -38.57 12.63
N ASP A 605 -0.02 -39.59 11.79
CA ASP A 605 0.89 -40.73 11.70
C ASP A 605 2.12 -40.32 10.87
N ASP A 606 3.29 -40.35 11.57
CA ASP A 606 4.70 -40.28 11.12
C ASP A 606 5.20 -39.07 10.33
#